data_a7b99593816cd8b02317f2a6e8bf376b
#
_entry.id   a7b99593816cd8b02317f2a6e8bf376b
#
_cell.length_a   1.000
_cell.length_b   1.000
_cell.length_c   1.000
_cell.angle_alpha   90.00
_cell.angle_beta   90.00
_cell.angle_gamma   90.00
#
_symmetry.space_group_name_H-M   'P 1'
#
loop_
_entity.id
_entity.type
_entity.pdbx_description
1 polymer ?
#
loop_
_entity_poly.entity_id
_entity_poly.type
_entity_poly.pdbx_seq_one_letter_code
_entity_poly.pdbx_strand_id
1 'polypeptide(L)'
;DWTIMNAGKTYIFDLHENIVNHNGNKFDSEDVKFTLEWLGAESDNRPPHSSVSAGGESIFKDIRTQGPNQIIIDLNAADSVFFPQLGQRYMNMHTEADFDEEDSKDAPVGTGPYAMTSHVPGEKIEYRKHSDYFKAGLPYLDGIDTFIIRDPTPRFAAFEAKRLDIILMGSSHGLYSDIATAMEKRHTGEVTWYEGLHTVGRGVHFNHRK
;
A
#
# COMPACT_ATOMS: atom_id res chain seq x y z
N ASP A 1 -14.54 8.47 -8.99
CA ASP A 1 -15.73 8.67 -8.12
C ASP A 1 -16.24 7.32 -7.61
N TRP A 2 -17.18 7.35 -6.64
CA TRP A 2 -17.81 6.14 -6.13
C TRP A 2 -19.26 6.39 -5.68
N THR A 3 -20.04 5.33 -5.73
CA THR A 3 -21.42 5.31 -5.22
C THR A 3 -21.62 4.04 -4.37
N ILE A 4 -22.30 4.21 -3.22
CA ILE A 4 -22.67 3.09 -2.34
C ILE A 4 -24.19 2.95 -2.39
N MET A 5 -24.65 1.72 -2.69
CA MET A 5 -26.06 1.41 -2.85
C MET A 5 -26.46 0.21 -1.98
N ASN A 6 -27.76 -0.11 -2.00
CA ASN A 6 -28.33 -1.30 -1.34
C ASN A 6 -27.91 -1.43 0.14
N ALA A 7 -27.94 -0.29 0.86
CA ALA A 7 -27.57 -0.22 2.28
C ALA A 7 -26.15 -0.76 2.56
N GLY A 8 -25.19 -0.42 1.70
CA GLY A 8 -23.77 -0.80 1.89
C GLY A 8 -23.42 -2.17 1.36
N LYS A 9 -24.24 -2.76 0.49
CA LYS A 9 -23.95 -4.05 -0.16
C LYS A 9 -23.41 -3.92 -1.57
N THR A 10 -23.61 -2.78 -2.24
CA THR A 10 -23.18 -2.57 -3.62
C THR A 10 -22.29 -1.33 -3.67
N TYR A 11 -21.12 -1.47 -4.24
CA TYR A 11 -20.15 -0.41 -4.46
C TYR A 11 -19.92 -0.27 -5.96
N ILE A 12 -20.02 0.95 -6.47
CA ILE A 12 -19.72 1.30 -7.86
C ILE A 12 -18.56 2.27 -7.83
N PHE A 13 -17.49 1.96 -8.57
CA PHE A 13 -16.34 2.85 -8.72
C PHE A 13 -16.16 3.23 -10.17
N ASP A 14 -16.07 4.53 -10.41
CA ASP A 14 -15.63 5.09 -11.68
C ASP A 14 -14.11 5.33 -11.61
N LEU A 15 -13.37 4.60 -12.40
CA LEU A 15 -11.91 4.65 -12.44
C LEU A 15 -11.45 5.86 -13.28
N HIS A 16 -10.24 6.33 -13.01
CA HIS A 16 -9.59 7.29 -13.90
C HIS A 16 -9.33 6.67 -15.26
N GLU A 17 -9.47 7.47 -16.29
CA GLU A 17 -9.13 7.07 -17.65
C GLU A 17 -7.62 7.10 -17.89
N ASN A 18 -7.17 6.30 -18.85
CA ASN A 18 -5.79 6.29 -19.34
C ASN A 18 -4.73 6.04 -18.27
N ILE A 19 -5.06 5.20 -17.27
CA ILE A 19 -4.07 4.74 -16.31
C ILE A 19 -3.15 3.74 -17.00
N VAL A 20 -1.85 3.92 -16.84
CA VAL A 20 -0.80 2.99 -17.27
C VAL A 20 -0.01 2.54 -16.06
N ASN A 21 0.39 1.29 -16.05
CA ASN A 21 1.28 0.77 -15.02
C ASN A 21 2.76 1.05 -15.34
N HIS A 22 3.65 0.66 -14.45
CA HIS A 22 5.09 0.90 -14.58
C HIS A 22 5.74 0.23 -15.81
N ASN A 23 5.10 -0.80 -16.39
CA ASN A 23 5.56 -1.49 -17.61
C ASN A 23 4.94 -0.90 -18.89
N GLY A 24 4.09 0.12 -18.77
CA GLY A 24 3.42 0.75 -19.90
C GLY A 24 2.12 0.05 -20.34
N ASN A 25 1.71 -1.03 -19.66
CA ASN A 25 0.43 -1.69 -19.91
C ASN A 25 -0.71 -0.84 -19.35
N LYS A 26 -1.84 -0.86 -20.02
CA LYS A 26 -3.05 -0.19 -19.53
C LYS A 26 -3.58 -0.89 -18.29
N PHE A 27 -4.13 -0.10 -17.39
CA PHE A 27 -4.83 -0.57 -16.20
C PHE A 27 -6.29 -0.15 -16.31
N ASP A 28 -7.20 -1.10 -16.13
CA ASP A 28 -8.64 -0.86 -16.24
C ASP A 28 -9.46 -1.65 -15.20
N SER A 29 -10.77 -1.72 -15.41
CA SER A 29 -11.70 -2.35 -14.48
C SER A 29 -11.55 -3.89 -14.43
N GLU A 30 -11.03 -4.52 -15.48
CA GLU A 30 -10.77 -5.97 -15.47
C GLU A 30 -9.60 -6.30 -14.53
N ASP A 31 -8.58 -5.44 -14.45
CA ASP A 31 -7.46 -5.60 -13.52
C ASP A 31 -7.90 -5.47 -12.06
N VAL A 32 -8.81 -4.51 -11.78
CA VAL A 32 -9.41 -4.39 -10.45
C VAL A 32 -10.21 -5.64 -10.10
N LYS A 33 -11.03 -6.13 -11.04
CA LYS A 33 -11.80 -7.37 -10.88
C LYS A 33 -10.87 -8.54 -10.61
N PHE A 34 -9.86 -8.74 -11.45
CA PHE A 34 -8.84 -9.78 -11.28
C PHE A 34 -8.25 -9.75 -9.86
N THR A 35 -7.79 -8.58 -9.41
CA THR A 35 -7.17 -8.45 -8.09
C THR A 35 -8.12 -8.83 -6.96
N LEU A 36 -9.36 -8.34 -7.00
CA LEU A 36 -10.35 -8.63 -5.96
C LEU A 36 -10.78 -10.09 -5.95
N GLU A 37 -10.98 -10.69 -7.12
CA GLU A 37 -11.28 -12.11 -7.27
C GLU A 37 -10.10 -12.97 -6.77
N TRP A 38 -8.87 -12.61 -7.11
CA TRP A 38 -7.66 -13.28 -6.61
C TRP A 38 -7.54 -13.20 -5.09
N LEU A 39 -7.79 -12.02 -4.48
CA LEU A 39 -7.77 -11.85 -3.03
C LEU A 39 -8.89 -12.64 -2.34
N GLY A 40 -10.06 -12.72 -2.95
CA GLY A 40 -11.23 -13.43 -2.43
C GLY A 40 -11.24 -14.92 -2.70
N ALA A 41 -10.38 -15.41 -3.59
CA ALA A 41 -10.33 -16.82 -3.94
C ALA A 41 -9.67 -17.66 -2.86
N GLU A 42 -10.24 -18.86 -2.63
CA GLU A 42 -9.57 -19.94 -1.92
C GLU A 42 -8.74 -20.75 -2.91
N SER A 43 -7.52 -21.06 -2.55
CA SER A 43 -6.66 -22.00 -3.29
C SER A 43 -6.10 -23.07 -2.36
N ASP A 44 -5.55 -24.14 -2.90
CA ASP A 44 -5.01 -25.29 -2.14
C ASP A 44 -4.01 -24.88 -1.05
N ASN A 45 -3.33 -23.75 -1.24
CA ASN A 45 -2.29 -23.26 -0.34
C ASN A 45 -2.61 -21.92 0.32
N ARG A 46 -3.77 -21.31 0.01
CA ARG A 46 -4.10 -19.97 0.49
C ARG A 46 -5.60 -19.78 0.70
N PRO A 47 -6.05 -19.47 1.93
CA PRO A 47 -7.43 -19.03 2.16
C PRO A 47 -7.63 -17.62 1.55
N PRO A 48 -8.89 -17.17 1.39
CA PRO A 48 -9.18 -15.79 1.03
C PRO A 48 -8.47 -14.82 1.96
N HIS A 49 -7.98 -13.72 1.40
CA HIS A 49 -7.27 -12.72 2.21
C HIS A 49 -8.20 -12.15 3.29
N SER A 50 -7.69 -11.99 4.52
CA SER A 50 -8.49 -11.57 5.69
C SER A 50 -9.21 -10.22 5.53
N SER A 51 -8.72 -9.35 4.63
CA SER A 51 -9.38 -8.07 4.32
C SER A 51 -10.63 -8.21 3.46
N VAL A 52 -10.82 -9.35 2.79
CA VAL A 52 -11.94 -9.62 1.90
C VAL A 52 -12.63 -10.95 2.23
N SER A 53 -12.49 -11.40 3.47
CA SER A 53 -13.12 -12.64 3.95
C SER A 53 -13.83 -12.44 5.29
N ALA A 54 -14.91 -13.19 5.47
CA ALA A 54 -15.65 -13.27 6.72
C ALA A 54 -15.91 -14.74 7.04
N GLY A 55 -15.44 -15.20 8.21
CA GLY A 55 -15.57 -16.61 8.59
C GLY A 55 -14.76 -17.58 7.73
N GLY A 56 -13.76 -17.09 6.97
CA GLY A 56 -12.95 -17.89 6.04
C GLY A 56 -13.50 -17.95 4.61
N GLU A 57 -14.65 -17.34 4.34
CA GLU A 57 -15.25 -17.26 3.01
C GLU A 57 -15.11 -15.85 2.43
N SER A 58 -15.05 -15.71 1.11
CA SER A 58 -15.04 -14.42 0.43
C SER A 58 -16.28 -13.59 0.76
N ILE A 59 -16.08 -12.29 1.01
CA ILE A 59 -17.20 -11.35 1.21
C ILE A 59 -17.89 -10.98 -0.10
N PHE A 60 -17.28 -11.24 -1.25
CA PHE A 60 -17.82 -10.90 -2.56
C PHE A 60 -18.94 -11.84 -2.96
N LYS A 61 -20.07 -11.26 -3.37
CA LYS A 61 -21.17 -11.96 -4.02
C LYS A 61 -20.98 -11.99 -5.53
N ASP A 62 -20.60 -10.85 -6.09
CA ASP A 62 -20.39 -10.66 -7.52
C ASP A 62 -19.48 -9.47 -7.76
N ILE A 63 -18.61 -9.57 -8.76
CA ILE A 63 -17.74 -8.50 -9.22
C ILE A 63 -17.87 -8.42 -10.73
N ARG A 64 -18.33 -7.30 -11.25
CA ARG A 64 -18.54 -7.11 -12.68
C ARG A 64 -18.06 -5.76 -13.15
N THR A 65 -17.62 -5.71 -14.37
CA THR A 65 -17.17 -4.50 -15.04
C THR A 65 -18.28 -3.93 -15.93
N GLN A 66 -18.28 -2.62 -16.10
CA GLN A 66 -19.13 -1.92 -17.06
C GLN A 66 -18.26 -1.01 -17.93
N GLY A 67 -17.69 -1.58 -18.97
CA GLY A 67 -16.65 -0.95 -19.77
C GLY A 67 -15.32 -0.82 -18.98
N PRO A 68 -14.29 -0.21 -19.57
CA PRO A 68 -12.95 -0.22 -19.00
C PRO A 68 -12.79 0.62 -17.73
N ASN A 69 -13.69 1.54 -17.45
CA ASN A 69 -13.52 2.53 -16.39
C ASN A 69 -14.55 2.41 -15.26
N GLN A 70 -15.37 1.37 -15.24
CA GLN A 70 -16.33 1.19 -14.14
C GLN A 70 -16.34 -0.24 -13.64
N ILE A 71 -16.30 -0.40 -12.32
CA ILE A 71 -16.46 -1.68 -11.64
C ILE A 71 -17.58 -1.62 -10.62
N ILE A 72 -18.35 -2.69 -10.54
CA ILE A 72 -19.48 -2.86 -9.62
C ILE A 72 -19.19 -4.09 -8.76
N ILE A 73 -19.20 -3.87 -7.46
CA ILE A 73 -18.87 -4.89 -6.45
C ILE A 73 -20.09 -5.10 -5.57
N ASP A 74 -20.65 -6.30 -5.60
CA ASP A 74 -21.72 -6.70 -4.70
C ASP A 74 -21.16 -7.58 -3.58
N LEU A 75 -21.48 -7.26 -2.34
CA LEU A 75 -21.11 -8.02 -1.15
C LEU A 75 -22.22 -8.96 -0.70
N ASN A 76 -21.87 -10.07 -0.10
CA ASN A 76 -22.81 -11.02 0.51
C ASN A 76 -23.63 -10.37 1.64
N ALA A 77 -22.99 -9.50 2.43
CA ALA A 77 -23.60 -8.73 3.50
C ALA A 77 -23.09 -7.29 3.47
N ALA A 78 -23.81 -6.35 4.08
CA ALA A 78 -23.31 -5.00 4.25
C ALA A 78 -22.08 -5.00 5.15
N ASP A 79 -21.00 -4.35 4.68
CA ASP A 79 -19.74 -4.24 5.41
C ASP A 79 -19.26 -2.78 5.42
N SER A 80 -19.35 -2.14 6.58
CA SER A 80 -18.91 -0.75 6.77
C SER A 80 -17.38 -0.58 6.74
N VAL A 81 -16.65 -1.68 6.84
CA VAL A 81 -15.17 -1.70 6.89
C VAL A 81 -14.58 -1.92 5.48
N PHE A 82 -15.33 -2.49 4.55
CA PHE A 82 -14.84 -2.79 3.20
C PHE A 82 -14.26 -1.56 2.50
N PHE A 83 -14.99 -0.45 2.47
CA PHE A 83 -14.51 0.76 1.79
C PHE A 83 -13.19 1.32 2.38
N PRO A 84 -13.06 1.50 3.70
CA PRO A 84 -11.78 1.85 4.32
C PRO A 84 -10.68 0.82 4.09
N GLN A 85 -11.00 -0.46 3.95
CA GLN A 85 -10.01 -1.52 3.70
C GLN A 85 -9.38 -1.43 2.32
N LEU A 86 -10.08 -0.92 1.31
CA LEU A 86 -9.51 -0.70 -0.03
C LEU A 86 -8.27 0.23 -0.01
N GLY A 87 -8.15 1.10 1.00
CA GLY A 87 -6.98 1.95 1.22
C GLY A 87 -5.84 1.28 1.98
N GLN A 88 -5.94 0.01 2.33
CA GLN A 88 -4.90 -0.71 3.05
C GLN A 88 -3.81 -1.22 2.10
N ARG A 89 -2.59 -1.34 2.61
CA ARG A 89 -1.42 -1.81 1.85
C ARG A 89 -1.57 -3.21 1.22
N TYR A 90 -2.53 -3.99 1.69
CA TYR A 90 -2.80 -5.35 1.17
C TYR A 90 -3.75 -5.36 -0.02
N MET A 91 -4.37 -4.21 -0.30
CA MET A 91 -5.36 -4.04 -1.36
C MET A 91 -4.77 -3.32 -2.58
N ASN A 92 -3.46 -3.47 -2.79
CA ASN A 92 -2.83 -2.96 -4.01
C ASN A 92 -3.41 -3.67 -5.23
N MET A 93 -3.86 -2.90 -6.19
CA MET A 93 -4.39 -3.42 -7.45
C MET A 93 -3.25 -3.81 -8.38
N HIS A 94 -3.37 -4.98 -9.00
CA HIS A 94 -2.39 -5.54 -9.93
C HIS A 94 -2.99 -5.62 -11.33
N THR A 95 -2.16 -5.47 -12.35
CA THR A 95 -2.54 -5.75 -13.73
C THR A 95 -2.45 -7.25 -13.95
N GLU A 96 -3.51 -7.88 -14.45
CA GLU A 96 -3.54 -9.34 -14.67
C GLU A 96 -2.37 -9.80 -15.55
N ALA A 97 -2.07 -9.03 -16.62
CA ALA A 97 -1.01 -9.35 -17.57
C ALA A 97 0.41 -9.36 -16.97
N ASP A 98 0.63 -8.61 -15.88
CA ASP A 98 1.95 -8.45 -15.25
C ASP A 98 2.01 -9.10 -13.86
N PHE A 99 0.94 -9.78 -13.45
CA PHE A 99 0.86 -10.38 -12.13
C PHE A 99 1.54 -11.74 -12.10
N ASP A 100 2.62 -11.84 -11.37
CA ASP A 100 3.23 -13.08 -10.94
C ASP A 100 3.39 -13.06 -9.42
N GLU A 101 2.84 -14.06 -8.72
CA GLU A 101 2.83 -14.10 -7.25
C GLU A 101 4.25 -14.19 -6.66
N GLU A 102 5.18 -14.81 -7.36
CA GLU A 102 6.57 -14.95 -6.90
C GLU A 102 7.39 -13.70 -7.28
N ASP A 103 7.32 -13.26 -8.52
CA ASP A 103 8.09 -12.11 -9.02
C ASP A 103 7.61 -10.77 -8.46
N SER A 104 6.32 -10.64 -8.14
CA SER A 104 5.74 -9.41 -7.57
C SER A 104 6.32 -9.00 -6.22
N LYS A 105 7.03 -9.91 -5.53
CA LYS A 105 7.72 -9.61 -4.26
C LYS A 105 9.01 -8.82 -4.46
N ASP A 106 9.71 -9.06 -5.55
CA ASP A 106 11.02 -8.47 -5.83
C ASP A 106 10.98 -7.37 -6.89
N ALA A 107 9.98 -7.39 -7.77
CA ALA A 107 9.78 -6.40 -8.82
C ALA A 107 8.30 -6.02 -8.98
N PRO A 108 7.67 -5.40 -7.97
CA PRO A 108 6.25 -5.07 -8.03
C PRO A 108 5.96 -4.07 -9.15
N VAL A 109 4.98 -4.39 -9.97
CA VAL A 109 4.44 -3.51 -11.00
C VAL A 109 3.13 -2.91 -10.48
N GLY A 110 2.94 -1.63 -10.67
CA GLY A 110 1.72 -0.93 -10.22
C GLY A 110 1.51 0.37 -10.97
N THR A 111 0.49 1.12 -10.57
CA THR A 111 0.10 2.41 -11.18
C THR A 111 0.52 3.61 -10.34
N GLY A 112 1.42 3.41 -9.38
CA GLY A 112 1.88 4.43 -8.45
C GLY A 112 2.76 5.50 -9.08
N PRO A 113 3.06 6.60 -8.34
CA PRO A 113 3.87 7.70 -8.85
C PRO A 113 5.35 7.33 -9.04
N TYR A 114 5.81 6.26 -8.40
CA TYR A 114 7.20 5.80 -8.50
C TYR A 114 7.25 4.30 -8.81
N ALA A 115 8.07 3.94 -9.78
CA ALA A 115 8.39 2.56 -10.12
C ALA A 115 9.64 2.10 -9.36
N MET A 116 9.63 0.89 -8.83
CA MET A 116 10.82 0.26 -8.26
C MET A 116 11.74 -0.16 -9.41
N THR A 117 13.00 0.29 -9.36
CA THR A 117 14.02 0.01 -10.39
C THR A 117 15.12 -0.91 -9.89
N SER A 118 15.29 -1.01 -8.59
CA SER A 118 16.30 -1.89 -7.99
C SER A 118 15.87 -2.27 -6.56
N HIS A 119 16.10 -3.52 -6.19
CA HIS A 119 15.93 -4.03 -4.83
C HIS A 119 17.12 -4.88 -4.45
N VAL A 120 17.89 -4.42 -3.47
CA VAL A 120 18.95 -5.21 -2.83
C VAL A 120 18.46 -5.59 -1.44
N PRO A 121 18.06 -6.85 -1.19
CA PRO A 121 17.46 -7.26 0.06
C PRO A 121 18.31 -6.92 1.28
N GLY A 122 17.72 -6.24 2.25
CA GLY A 122 18.39 -5.83 3.49
C GLY A 122 19.34 -4.63 3.37
N GLU A 123 19.48 -4.02 2.20
CA GLU A 123 20.40 -2.92 1.94
C GLU A 123 19.69 -1.69 1.39
N LYS A 124 19.12 -1.77 0.16
CA LYS A 124 18.62 -0.60 -0.56
C LYS A 124 17.47 -0.96 -1.49
N ILE A 125 16.52 -0.03 -1.61
CA ILE A 125 15.49 -0.04 -2.66
C ILE A 125 15.54 1.29 -3.40
N GLU A 126 15.54 1.24 -4.72
CA GLU A 126 15.53 2.42 -5.59
C GLU A 126 14.21 2.56 -6.32
N TYR A 127 13.66 3.75 -6.25
CA TYR A 127 12.44 4.12 -6.98
C TYR A 127 12.74 5.28 -7.92
N ARG A 128 12.12 5.26 -9.09
CA ARG A 128 12.21 6.35 -10.07
C ARG A 128 10.82 6.82 -10.46
N LYS A 129 10.73 8.08 -10.81
CA LYS A 129 9.50 8.74 -11.25
C LYS A 129 8.84 7.96 -12.37
N HIS A 130 7.54 7.71 -12.24
CA HIS A 130 6.71 7.17 -13.29
C HIS A 130 6.30 8.33 -14.22
N SER A 131 6.84 8.37 -15.46
CA SER A 131 6.62 9.46 -16.42
C SER A 131 5.15 9.61 -16.82
N ASP A 132 4.44 8.47 -16.91
CA ASP A 132 3.05 8.38 -17.35
C ASP A 132 2.07 8.32 -16.19
N TYR A 133 2.47 8.84 -15.02
CA TYR A 133 1.59 8.89 -13.87
C TYR A 133 0.37 9.74 -14.16
N PHE A 134 -0.83 9.18 -13.92
CA PHE A 134 -2.11 9.75 -14.32
C PHE A 134 -2.45 11.11 -13.69
N LYS A 135 -1.80 11.51 -12.58
CA LYS A 135 -2.01 12.82 -11.97
C LYS A 135 -1.02 13.83 -12.53
N ALA A 136 -1.52 14.79 -13.29
CA ALA A 136 -0.71 15.83 -13.90
C ALA A 136 0.15 16.61 -12.90
N GLY A 137 1.42 16.84 -13.24
CA GLY A 137 2.37 17.56 -12.40
C GLY A 137 2.96 16.75 -11.23
N LEU A 138 2.59 15.50 -11.07
CA LEU A 138 3.12 14.59 -10.05
C LEU A 138 3.88 13.42 -10.69
N PRO A 139 4.78 12.77 -9.95
CA PRO A 139 5.33 13.19 -8.66
C PRO A 139 6.34 14.34 -8.78
N TYR A 140 6.66 15.02 -7.68
CA TYR A 140 7.61 16.14 -7.68
C TYR A 140 9.07 15.71 -7.74
N LEU A 141 9.42 14.62 -7.04
CA LEU A 141 10.79 14.13 -6.99
C LEU A 141 11.08 13.23 -8.20
N ASP A 142 12.32 13.23 -8.68
CA ASP A 142 12.75 12.35 -9.76
C ASP A 142 12.94 10.90 -9.31
N GLY A 143 13.19 10.67 -8.03
CA GLY A 143 13.32 9.35 -7.45
C GLY A 143 13.44 9.37 -5.93
N ILE A 144 13.39 8.17 -5.35
CA ILE A 144 13.52 7.92 -3.90
C ILE A 144 14.46 6.74 -3.74
N ASP A 145 15.52 6.95 -2.97
CA ASP A 145 16.44 5.88 -2.57
C ASP A 145 16.20 5.55 -1.09
N THR A 146 15.77 4.33 -0.82
CA THR A 146 15.48 3.87 0.55
C THR A 146 16.59 2.95 1.04
N PHE A 147 17.27 3.34 2.11
CA PHE A 147 18.33 2.56 2.76
C PHE A 147 17.78 1.82 3.97
N ILE A 148 18.07 0.53 4.08
CA ILE A 148 17.65 -0.34 5.18
C ILE A 148 18.74 -0.36 6.25
N ILE A 149 18.71 0.63 7.14
CA ILE A 149 19.67 0.74 8.27
C ILE A 149 18.94 0.31 9.55
N ARG A 150 19.19 -0.92 9.99
CA ARG A 150 18.46 -1.53 11.13
C ARG A 150 18.83 -0.88 12.46
N ASP A 151 20.11 -0.61 12.68
CA ASP A 151 20.59 0.01 13.90
C ASP A 151 20.25 1.51 13.91
N PRO A 152 19.60 2.02 14.97
CA PRO A 152 19.27 3.44 15.08
C PRO A 152 20.49 4.36 15.13
N THR A 153 21.58 3.95 15.77
CA THR A 153 22.77 4.81 15.94
C THR A 153 23.38 5.24 14.61
N PRO A 154 23.77 4.33 13.69
CA PRO A 154 24.29 4.72 12.38
C PRO A 154 23.22 5.42 11.51
N ARG A 155 21.94 5.11 11.68
CA ARG A 155 20.84 5.79 10.96
C ARG A 155 20.77 7.27 11.32
N PHE A 156 20.81 7.59 12.62
CA PHE A 156 20.84 8.98 13.08
C PHE A 156 22.11 9.71 12.67
N ALA A 157 23.27 9.04 12.77
CA ALA A 157 24.53 9.63 12.32
C ALA A 157 24.52 9.94 10.82
N ALA A 158 23.93 9.08 9.98
CA ALA A 158 23.79 9.32 8.55
C ALA A 158 22.86 10.51 8.25
N PHE A 159 21.80 10.69 9.02
CA PHE A 159 20.90 11.83 8.90
C PHE A 159 21.60 13.14 9.35
N GLU A 160 22.26 13.16 10.49
CA GLU A 160 23.03 14.31 10.96
C GLU A 160 24.15 14.71 9.97
N ALA A 161 24.72 13.71 9.28
CA ALA A 161 25.71 13.93 8.22
C ALA A 161 25.07 14.36 6.87
N LYS A 162 23.74 14.60 6.82
CA LYS A 162 22.97 15.01 5.63
C LYS A 162 23.09 14.00 4.48
N ARG A 163 23.26 12.70 4.80
CA ARG A 163 23.25 11.60 3.84
C ARG A 163 21.86 11.00 3.64
N LEU A 164 20.94 11.33 4.53
CA LEU A 164 19.52 10.97 4.49
C LEU A 164 18.71 12.25 4.63
N ASP A 165 17.73 12.42 3.77
CA ASP A 165 16.78 13.55 3.82
C ASP A 165 15.63 13.26 4.80
N ILE A 166 15.28 11.99 4.96
CA ILE A 166 14.14 11.55 5.79
C ILE A 166 14.55 10.30 6.58
N ILE A 167 14.14 10.24 7.84
CA ILE A 167 14.15 9.02 8.65
C ILE A 167 12.73 8.62 8.95
N LEU A 168 12.35 7.40 8.52
CA LEU A 168 11.09 6.79 8.93
C LEU A 168 11.28 6.01 10.22
N MET A 169 10.56 6.40 11.24
CA MET A 169 10.57 5.73 12.53
C MET A 169 9.34 4.85 12.65
N GLY A 170 9.54 3.53 12.55
CA GLY A 170 8.43 2.58 12.64
C GLY A 170 7.81 2.51 14.03
N SER A 171 6.50 2.26 14.08
CA SER A 171 5.69 2.15 15.31
C SER A 171 6.16 1.08 16.31
N SER A 172 7.00 0.14 15.89
CA SER A 172 7.53 -0.94 16.74
C SER A 172 8.55 -0.48 17.79
N HIS A 173 9.02 0.76 17.73
CA HIS A 173 10.14 1.25 18.52
C HIS A 173 9.80 2.56 19.22
N GLY A 174 8.77 2.57 20.05
CA GLY A 174 8.24 3.72 20.79
C GLY A 174 9.21 4.50 21.69
N LEU A 175 10.50 4.37 21.46
CA LEU A 175 11.59 5.02 22.22
C LEU A 175 12.23 6.20 21.47
N TYR A 176 11.68 6.60 20.32
CA TYR A 176 12.37 7.61 19.49
C TYR A 176 11.86 9.04 19.65
N SER A 177 10.78 9.26 20.39
CA SER A 177 10.28 10.63 20.65
C SER A 177 11.34 11.50 21.33
N ASP A 178 12.06 10.93 22.28
CA ASP A 178 13.12 11.67 23.01
C ASP A 178 14.29 11.99 22.09
N ILE A 179 14.68 11.05 21.22
CA ILE A 179 15.76 11.27 20.25
C ILE A 179 15.32 12.28 19.19
N ALA A 180 14.10 12.17 18.67
CA ALA A 180 13.54 13.12 17.71
C ALA A 180 13.50 14.54 18.30
N THR A 181 13.00 14.69 19.54
CA THR A 181 12.98 15.96 20.26
C THR A 181 14.39 16.51 20.50
N ALA A 182 15.35 15.64 20.81
CA ALA A 182 16.76 16.07 20.98
C ALA A 182 17.38 16.53 19.66
N MET A 183 17.07 15.85 18.53
CA MET A 183 17.53 16.23 17.20
C MET A 183 16.92 17.57 16.75
N GLU A 184 15.61 17.75 16.94
CA GLU A 184 14.93 19.00 16.61
C GLU A 184 15.51 20.20 17.40
N LYS A 185 15.80 20.01 18.68
CA LYS A 185 16.45 21.02 19.49
C LYS A 185 17.89 21.33 19.05
N ARG A 186 18.64 20.32 18.63
CA ARG A 186 20.02 20.44 18.16
C ARG A 186 20.12 21.11 16.80
N HIS A 187 19.14 20.84 15.94
CA HIS A 187 19.07 21.30 14.54
C HIS A 187 17.86 22.21 14.33
N THR A 188 17.63 23.17 15.23
CA THR A 188 16.48 24.06 15.20
C THR A 188 16.38 24.79 13.85
N GLY A 189 15.24 24.63 13.16
CA GLY A 189 14.98 25.23 11.85
C GLY A 189 15.54 24.45 10.65
N GLU A 190 16.33 23.40 10.87
CA GLU A 190 16.83 22.51 9.80
C GLU A 190 16.08 21.17 9.75
N VAL A 191 15.51 20.75 10.88
CA VAL A 191 14.82 19.47 11.01
C VAL A 191 13.37 19.70 11.44
N THR A 192 12.43 19.04 10.79
CA THR A 192 11.02 19.04 11.18
C THR A 192 10.59 17.63 11.56
N TRP A 193 9.94 17.51 12.71
CA TRP A 193 9.36 16.28 13.19
C TRP A 193 7.87 16.22 12.89
N TYR A 194 7.43 15.11 12.28
CA TYR A 194 6.01 14.84 12.05
C TYR A 194 5.59 13.58 12.82
N GLU A 195 4.65 13.73 13.73
CA GLU A 195 4.06 12.64 14.45
C GLU A 195 2.65 12.38 13.92
N GLY A 196 2.40 11.17 13.46
CA GLY A 196 1.09 10.70 13.03
C GLY A 196 0.47 9.78 14.07
N LEU A 197 -0.84 9.94 14.33
CA LEU A 197 -1.60 8.97 15.11
C LEU A 197 -1.64 7.65 14.35
N HIS A 198 -1.06 6.61 14.93
CA HIS A 198 -1.08 5.28 14.35
C HIS A 198 -2.25 4.49 14.94
N THR A 199 -3.14 4.00 14.09
CA THR A 199 -4.34 3.24 14.51
C THR A 199 -4.06 1.79 14.90
N VAL A 200 -2.83 1.31 14.81
CA VAL A 200 -2.47 -0.04 15.23
C VAL A 200 -2.28 -0.08 16.74
N GLY A 201 -3.32 -0.50 17.43
CA GLY A 201 -3.27 -0.77 18.88
C GLY A 201 -2.27 -1.90 19.17
N ARG A 202 -1.38 -1.68 20.16
CA ARG A 202 -0.60 -2.78 20.74
C ARG A 202 -1.46 -3.46 21.78
N GLY A 203 -1.79 -4.72 21.55
CA GLY A 203 -2.46 -5.58 22.52
C GLY A 203 -1.47 -6.51 23.21
N VAL A 204 -1.72 -6.84 24.47
CA VAL A 204 -1.11 -7.98 25.12
C VAL A 204 -1.97 -9.19 24.81
N HIS A 205 -1.43 -10.14 24.06
CA HIS A 205 -2.11 -11.37 23.73
C HIS A 205 -1.76 -12.44 24.76
N PHE A 206 -2.76 -12.94 25.47
CA PHE A 206 -2.58 -14.05 26.39
C PHE A 206 -2.78 -15.37 25.64
N ASN A 207 -1.83 -16.29 25.77
CA ASN A 207 -2.00 -17.64 25.23
C ASN A 207 -2.87 -18.45 26.21
N HIS A 208 -4.12 -18.68 25.84
CA HIS A 208 -5.08 -19.48 26.63
C HIS A 208 -5.02 -20.99 26.35
N ARG A 209 -4.05 -21.46 25.57
CA ARG A 209 -3.85 -22.90 25.42
C ARG A 209 -3.26 -23.46 26.72
N LYS A 210 -4.06 -24.24 27.42
CA LYS A 210 -3.61 -25.14 28.48
C LYS A 210 -3.02 -26.38 27.84
#